data_a7cbb716c71ed099f58ffa333dc9331e
#
_entry.id   a7cbb716c71ed099f58ffa333dc9331e
#
_cell.length_a   1.000
_cell.length_b   1.000
_cell.length_c   1.000
_cell.angle_alpha   90.00
_cell.angle_beta   90.00
_cell.angle_gamma   90.00
#
_symmetry.space_group_name_H-M   'P 1'
#
loop_
_entity.id
_entity.type
_entity.pdbx_description
1 polymer ?
#
loop_
_entity_poly.entity_id
_entity_poly.type
_entity_poly.pdbx_seq_one_letter_code
_entity_poly.pdbx_strand_id
1 'polypeptide(L)'
;ASAQVCVQGICAIEPERVWTLVKEAPHLPDRVKLVLSDGRRDTTKVTWDELDSQIYAQVEECVLTGQVASCELPATVTIHVTDASVDGEVISNQWTGSNLPLVFASHSEPNHPASYLNDKVISRKKSTANTWIAKSEQASVGIIFGDAGILKPRFVDNVTLYYVENQEYVAVEPTFIDYYVGNEPSLPRTPNHLDKDSLLKQEENWRPVSAIQKVSSDKDEGLRFEFDKVETYALRLRFENLVNPLALTELQVHAKKVKKNVDRK
;
A
#
# COMPACT_ATOMS: atom_id res chain seq x y z
N ALA A 1 16.12 19.44 27.31
CA ALA A 1 16.40 19.09 25.92
C ALA A 1 17.79 18.49 25.85
N SER A 2 17.90 17.17 25.77
CA SER A 2 19.19 16.49 25.55
C SER A 2 19.57 16.67 24.10
N ALA A 3 20.73 17.28 23.86
CA ALA A 3 21.33 17.35 22.53
C ALA A 3 21.72 15.92 22.10
N GLN A 4 21.08 15.42 21.06
CA GLN A 4 21.42 14.14 20.46
C GLN A 4 22.73 14.32 19.70
N VAL A 5 23.79 13.67 20.15
CA VAL A 5 25.11 13.73 19.49
C VAL A 5 25.04 12.85 18.24
N CYS A 6 25.10 13.48 17.06
CA CYS A 6 25.20 12.78 15.80
C CYS A 6 26.58 12.10 15.68
N VAL A 7 26.61 10.78 15.70
CA VAL A 7 27.83 10.00 15.45
C VAL A 7 27.91 9.74 13.95
N GLN A 8 29.04 10.08 13.31
CA GLN A 8 29.31 9.87 11.88
C GLN A 8 28.31 10.50 10.91
N GLY A 9 27.69 11.62 11.28
CA GLY A 9 26.73 12.30 10.41
C GLY A 9 25.33 11.69 10.37
N ILE A 10 25.02 10.64 11.13
CA ILE A 10 23.68 10.07 11.28
C ILE A 10 23.01 10.75 12.47
N CYS A 11 21.86 11.39 12.23
CA CYS A 11 21.08 12.10 13.24
C CYS A 11 19.92 11.29 13.80
N ALA A 12 19.33 10.41 12.99
CA ALA A 12 18.24 9.56 13.43
C ALA A 12 18.14 8.30 12.55
N ILE A 13 17.47 7.29 13.09
CA ILE A 13 17.00 6.13 12.36
C ILE A 13 15.47 6.21 12.35
N GLU A 14 14.84 6.16 11.17
CA GLU A 14 13.39 6.19 11.09
C GLU A 14 12.82 4.88 11.66
N PRO A 15 11.83 4.95 12.59
CA PRO A 15 11.21 3.74 13.13
C PRO A 15 10.40 3.02 12.06
N GLU A 16 10.47 1.71 12.07
CA GLU A 16 9.71 0.85 11.16
C GLU A 16 8.44 0.32 11.86
N ARG A 17 7.49 -0.17 11.05
CA ARG A 17 6.27 -0.82 11.53
C ARG A 17 6.01 -2.07 10.71
N VAL A 18 5.64 -3.14 11.38
CA VAL A 18 5.27 -4.41 10.74
C VAL A 18 4.01 -4.97 11.39
N TRP A 19 3.25 -5.73 10.60
CA TRP A 19 2.03 -6.40 11.05
C TRP A 19 2.17 -7.89 10.85
N THR A 20 1.63 -8.67 11.78
CA THR A 20 1.58 -10.12 11.68
C THR A 20 0.30 -10.66 12.28
N LEU A 21 -0.02 -11.91 11.98
CA LEU A 21 -1.10 -12.64 12.64
C LEU A 21 -0.62 -13.26 13.95
N VAL A 22 -1.56 -13.48 14.87
CA VAL A 22 -1.30 -14.29 16.04
C VAL A 22 -0.73 -15.65 15.61
N LYS A 23 0.38 -16.04 16.23
CA LYS A 23 1.17 -17.26 15.98
C LYS A 23 1.95 -17.26 14.66
N GLU A 24 2.02 -16.15 13.94
CA GLU A 24 2.86 -15.99 12.76
C GLU A 24 4.03 -15.06 13.07
N ALA A 25 5.25 -15.48 12.76
CA ALA A 25 6.43 -14.64 12.96
C ALA A 25 6.38 -13.45 12.00
N PRO A 26 6.59 -12.20 12.50
CA PRO A 26 6.60 -11.02 11.64
C PRO A 26 7.81 -11.02 10.70
N HIS A 27 7.62 -10.53 9.47
CA HIS A 27 8.70 -10.27 8.55
C HIS A 27 9.37 -8.93 8.89
N LEU A 28 10.52 -8.99 9.53
CA LEU A 28 11.28 -7.80 9.88
C LEU A 28 12.07 -7.29 8.66
N PRO A 29 12.12 -5.95 8.43
CA PRO A 29 12.90 -5.40 7.33
C PRO A 29 14.41 -5.66 7.59
N ASP A 30 15.14 -5.99 6.55
CA ASP A 30 16.60 -6.19 6.60
C ASP A 30 17.38 -4.87 6.53
N ARG A 31 16.70 -3.78 6.21
CA ARG A 31 17.27 -2.43 6.11
C ARG A 31 16.35 -1.40 6.75
N VAL A 32 16.97 -0.36 7.31
CA VAL A 32 16.29 0.81 7.91
C VAL A 32 16.75 2.10 7.26
N LYS A 33 15.94 3.13 7.35
CA LYS A 33 16.25 4.46 6.84
C LYS A 33 17.00 5.28 7.87
N LEU A 34 18.04 5.93 7.40
CA LEU A 34 18.86 6.89 8.15
C LEU A 34 18.49 8.32 7.75
N VAL A 35 18.51 9.20 8.73
CA VAL A 35 18.49 10.66 8.51
C VAL A 35 19.88 11.19 8.82
N LEU A 36 20.54 11.77 7.81
CA LEU A 36 21.87 12.32 7.93
C LEU A 36 21.85 13.76 8.44
N SER A 37 22.97 14.24 8.96
CA SER A 37 23.11 15.61 9.51
C SER A 37 22.87 16.72 8.50
N ASP A 38 23.00 16.45 7.22
CA ASP A 38 22.71 17.37 6.11
C ASP A 38 21.25 17.26 5.61
N GLY A 39 20.40 16.47 6.28
CA GLY A 39 19.00 16.24 5.93
C GLY A 39 18.76 15.19 4.84
N ARG A 40 19.82 14.64 4.24
CA ARG A 40 19.68 13.53 3.30
C ARG A 40 19.22 12.26 4.03
N ARG A 41 18.55 11.40 3.28
CA ARG A 41 18.16 10.05 3.70
C ARG A 41 19.02 9.00 3.01
N ASP A 42 19.37 7.97 3.75
CA ASP A 42 20.10 6.81 3.27
C ASP A 42 19.48 5.54 3.86
N THR A 43 19.90 4.37 3.42
CA THR A 43 19.45 3.09 3.94
C THR A 43 20.62 2.22 4.33
N THR A 44 20.51 1.52 5.45
CA THR A 44 21.55 0.61 5.94
C THR A 44 20.95 -0.71 6.42
N LYS A 45 21.80 -1.74 6.48
CA LYS A 45 21.41 -3.02 7.09
C LYS A 45 21.21 -2.87 8.58
N VAL A 46 20.23 -3.57 9.10
CA VAL A 46 19.94 -3.67 10.52
C VAL A 46 20.02 -5.13 10.97
N THR A 47 20.49 -5.36 12.17
CA THR A 47 20.40 -6.64 12.87
C THR A 47 19.46 -6.46 14.03
N TRP A 48 18.28 -7.08 13.94
CA TRP A 48 17.28 -7.02 14.99
C TRP A 48 17.67 -7.92 16.15
N ASP A 49 17.25 -7.52 17.35
CA ASP A 49 17.37 -8.36 18.54
C ASP A 49 16.57 -9.66 18.35
N GLU A 50 16.84 -10.66 19.19
CA GLU A 50 16.16 -11.95 19.10
C GLU A 50 14.65 -11.77 19.33
N LEU A 51 13.85 -12.27 18.39
CA LEU A 51 12.40 -12.20 18.43
C LEU A 51 11.84 -13.37 19.23
N ASP A 52 11.41 -13.10 20.47
CA ASP A 52 10.72 -14.10 21.28
C ASP A 52 9.34 -14.43 20.64
N SER A 53 9.03 -15.72 20.50
CA SER A 53 7.75 -16.21 19.99
C SER A 53 6.54 -15.77 20.83
N GLN A 54 6.76 -15.41 22.09
CA GLN A 54 5.71 -14.85 22.94
C GLN A 54 5.20 -13.49 22.45
N ILE A 55 6.02 -12.73 21.74
CA ILE A 55 5.68 -11.41 21.20
C ILE A 55 4.51 -11.49 20.21
N TYR A 56 4.38 -12.59 19.46
CA TYR A 56 3.30 -12.78 18.51
C TYR A 56 2.33 -13.91 18.90
N ALA A 57 2.33 -14.31 20.15
CA ALA A 57 1.42 -15.35 20.66
C ALA A 57 -0.02 -14.87 20.82
N GLN A 58 -0.25 -13.59 21.01
CA GLN A 58 -1.56 -12.97 21.20
C GLN A 58 -1.62 -11.59 20.51
N VAL A 59 -2.83 -11.04 20.41
CA VAL A 59 -3.06 -9.69 19.89
C VAL A 59 -2.39 -8.67 20.79
N GLU A 60 -1.31 -8.06 20.32
CA GLU A 60 -0.50 -7.12 21.09
C GLU A 60 0.25 -6.17 20.15
N GLU A 61 0.71 -5.06 20.71
CA GLU A 61 1.66 -4.17 20.08
C GLU A 61 2.96 -4.18 20.91
N CYS A 62 4.08 -4.47 20.27
CA CYS A 62 5.37 -4.47 20.94
C CYS A 62 6.43 -3.75 20.09
N VAL A 63 7.47 -3.27 20.74
CA VAL A 63 8.61 -2.62 20.08
C VAL A 63 9.82 -3.53 20.21
N LEU A 64 10.40 -3.88 19.07
CA LEU A 64 11.66 -4.59 18.99
C LEU A 64 12.77 -3.59 18.64
N THR A 65 13.95 -3.75 19.25
CA THR A 65 15.14 -2.98 18.95
C THR A 65 16.06 -3.75 18.01
N GLY A 66 16.95 -3.01 17.35
CA GLY A 66 17.96 -3.58 16.49
C GLY A 66 19.18 -2.67 16.40
N GLN A 67 20.27 -3.21 15.92
CA GLN A 67 21.55 -2.52 15.81
C GLN A 67 21.91 -2.29 14.35
N VAL A 68 22.49 -1.12 14.10
CA VAL A 68 23.06 -0.71 12.82
C VAL A 68 24.58 -0.63 12.99
N ALA A 69 25.34 -1.37 12.19
CA ALA A 69 26.78 -1.51 12.34
C ALA A 69 27.57 -0.19 12.32
N SER A 70 27.02 0.85 11.69
CA SER A 70 27.67 2.16 11.53
C SER A 70 27.18 3.24 12.50
N CYS A 71 26.31 2.88 13.47
CA CYS A 71 25.66 3.87 14.33
C CYS A 71 25.37 3.29 15.72
N GLU A 72 25.58 4.08 16.77
CA GLU A 72 25.20 3.71 18.13
C GLU A 72 23.70 3.92 18.43
N LEU A 73 22.98 4.58 17.54
CA LEU A 73 21.54 4.77 17.69
C LEU A 73 20.82 3.43 17.44
N PRO A 74 19.90 3.02 18.31
CA PRO A 74 19.10 1.83 18.06
C PRO A 74 18.10 2.06 16.94
N ALA A 75 17.96 1.08 16.06
CA ALA A 75 16.79 0.97 15.20
C ALA A 75 15.61 0.44 16.02
N THR A 76 14.42 0.84 15.68
CA THR A 76 13.19 0.34 16.33
C THR A 76 12.17 -0.08 15.28
N VAL A 77 11.48 -1.18 15.56
CA VAL A 77 10.31 -1.63 14.79
C VAL A 77 9.15 -1.90 15.74
N THR A 78 8.01 -1.32 15.43
CA THR A 78 6.75 -1.61 16.13
C THR A 78 6.07 -2.79 15.43
N ILE A 79 5.85 -3.88 16.15
CA ILE A 79 5.19 -5.08 15.68
C ILE A 79 3.75 -5.04 16.17
N HIS A 80 2.80 -5.02 15.23
CA HIS A 80 1.38 -5.09 15.51
C HIS A 80 0.88 -6.51 15.25
N VAL A 81 0.55 -7.24 16.29
CA VAL A 81 0.00 -8.60 16.20
C VAL A 81 -1.52 -8.52 16.19
N THR A 82 -2.16 -9.13 15.21
CA THR A 82 -3.62 -9.11 15.07
C THR A 82 -4.19 -10.52 14.93
N ASP A 83 -5.44 -10.73 15.36
CA ASP A 83 -6.16 -12.02 15.22
C ASP A 83 -6.92 -12.14 13.90
N ALA A 84 -6.83 -11.15 13.07
CA ALA A 84 -7.67 -11.01 11.91
C ALA A 84 -7.04 -11.62 10.66
N SER A 85 -7.54 -12.77 10.22
CA SER A 85 -7.54 -13.11 8.80
C SER A 85 -8.33 -12.05 8.04
N VAL A 86 -7.80 -11.55 6.92
CA VAL A 86 -8.49 -10.53 6.13
C VAL A 86 -9.46 -11.20 5.15
N ASP A 87 -10.58 -11.72 5.66
CA ASP A 87 -11.78 -11.85 4.84
C ASP A 87 -12.41 -10.47 4.72
N GLY A 88 -11.74 -9.60 3.96
CA GLY A 88 -12.15 -8.21 3.80
C GLY A 88 -13.30 -8.09 2.83
N GLU A 89 -14.18 -7.13 3.07
CA GLU A 89 -15.16 -6.71 2.08
C GLU A 89 -14.44 -6.05 0.89
N VAL A 90 -14.94 -6.30 -0.32
CA VAL A 90 -14.48 -5.55 -1.50
C VAL A 90 -14.78 -4.08 -1.29
N ILE A 91 -13.71 -3.28 -1.28
CA ILE A 91 -13.85 -1.83 -1.19
C ILE A 91 -14.20 -1.29 -2.57
N SER A 92 -15.36 -0.67 -2.66
CA SER A 92 -15.79 0.02 -3.86
C SER A 92 -16.45 1.34 -3.52
N ASN A 93 -16.37 2.29 -4.43
CA ASN A 93 -17.12 3.54 -4.34
C ASN A 93 -18.55 3.30 -4.83
N GLN A 94 -19.41 2.77 -3.98
CA GLN A 94 -20.82 2.90 -4.23
C GLN A 94 -21.21 4.35 -3.95
N TRP A 95 -22.02 4.90 -4.80
CA TRP A 95 -22.64 6.23 -4.73
C TRP A 95 -23.38 6.46 -3.39
N THR A 96 -22.64 6.56 -2.30
CA THR A 96 -23.17 6.84 -0.97
C THR A 96 -23.03 8.32 -0.60
N GLY A 97 -22.62 9.18 -1.55
CA GLY A 97 -22.31 10.57 -1.29
C GLY A 97 -20.96 10.77 -0.58
N SER A 98 -20.20 9.71 -0.36
CA SER A 98 -18.86 9.75 0.22
C SER A 98 -17.81 9.77 -0.91
N ASN A 99 -16.78 10.60 -0.76
CA ASN A 99 -15.64 10.63 -1.69
C ASN A 99 -14.64 9.49 -1.46
N LEU A 100 -14.89 8.60 -0.50
CA LEU A 100 -14.01 7.50 -0.14
C LEU A 100 -14.74 6.15 -0.18
N PRO A 101 -14.06 5.08 -0.61
CA PRO A 101 -12.68 5.02 -1.12
C PRO A 101 -12.53 5.76 -2.46
N LEU A 102 -11.39 6.40 -2.65
CA LEU A 102 -11.10 7.19 -3.84
C LEU A 102 -9.99 6.54 -4.67
N VAL A 103 -10.24 6.32 -5.95
CA VAL A 103 -9.22 5.84 -6.89
C VAL A 103 -8.47 7.02 -7.51
N PHE A 104 -7.18 6.86 -7.70
CA PHE A 104 -6.33 7.81 -8.42
C PHE A 104 -5.47 7.08 -9.47
N ALA A 105 -4.99 7.82 -10.45
CA ALA A 105 -4.08 7.31 -11.47
C ALA A 105 -3.01 8.35 -11.82
N SER A 106 -1.88 7.88 -12.37
CA SER A 106 -0.83 8.77 -12.89
C SER A 106 -1.33 9.63 -14.05
N HIS A 107 -2.15 9.04 -14.90
CA HIS A 107 -2.82 9.69 -16.04
C HIS A 107 -3.99 8.83 -16.48
N SER A 108 -4.84 9.38 -17.35
CA SER A 108 -6.00 8.69 -17.93
C SER A 108 -6.23 9.21 -19.34
N GLU A 109 -6.61 8.33 -20.25
CA GLU A 109 -7.07 8.75 -21.56
C GLU A 109 -8.39 9.52 -21.47
N PRO A 110 -8.69 10.43 -22.42
CA PRO A 110 -9.96 11.14 -22.45
C PRO A 110 -11.16 10.16 -22.43
N ASN A 111 -12.16 10.45 -21.60
CA ASN A 111 -13.34 9.61 -21.37
C ASN A 111 -13.10 8.24 -20.70
N HIS A 112 -11.89 8.01 -20.18
CA HIS A 112 -11.51 6.80 -19.49
C HIS A 112 -10.92 7.09 -18.09
N PRO A 113 -11.68 7.76 -17.20
CA PRO A 113 -11.18 8.20 -15.90
C PRO A 113 -10.92 7.02 -14.95
N ALA A 114 -10.02 7.23 -13.99
CA ALA A 114 -9.71 6.24 -12.98
C ALA A 114 -10.92 5.84 -12.11
N SER A 115 -11.96 6.69 -12.02
CA SER A 115 -13.18 6.38 -11.25
C SER A 115 -13.92 5.13 -11.73
N TYR A 116 -13.68 4.68 -12.95
CA TYR A 116 -14.23 3.39 -13.43
C TYR A 116 -13.58 2.17 -12.77
N LEU A 117 -12.46 2.34 -12.08
CA LEU A 117 -11.73 1.23 -11.46
C LEU A 117 -12.35 0.73 -10.15
N ASN A 118 -13.34 1.41 -9.58
CA ASN A 118 -14.01 0.93 -8.39
C ASN A 118 -15.51 1.22 -8.38
N ASP A 119 -16.14 1.17 -9.55
CA ASP A 119 -17.58 1.37 -9.74
C ASP A 119 -18.40 0.08 -9.63
N LYS A 120 -17.75 -1.07 -9.40
CA LYS A 120 -18.29 -2.44 -9.37
C LYS A 120 -18.80 -2.94 -10.74
N VAL A 121 -18.40 -2.29 -11.82
CA VAL A 121 -18.76 -2.71 -13.17
C VAL A 121 -17.59 -3.49 -13.77
N ILE A 122 -17.63 -4.80 -13.65
CA ILE A 122 -16.67 -5.67 -14.32
C ILE A 122 -17.16 -5.89 -15.75
N SER A 123 -16.57 -5.17 -16.69
CA SER A 123 -16.81 -5.41 -18.11
C SER A 123 -15.99 -6.63 -18.56
N ARG A 124 -16.62 -7.77 -18.65
CA ARG A 124 -15.97 -9.05 -19.04
C ARG A 124 -15.76 -9.20 -20.55
N LYS A 125 -16.08 -8.20 -21.33
CA LYS A 125 -16.04 -8.29 -22.80
C LYS A 125 -15.19 -7.17 -23.36
N LYS A 126 -14.67 -7.39 -24.54
CA LYS A 126 -13.84 -6.56 -25.41
C LYS A 126 -14.24 -5.07 -25.54
N SER A 127 -15.21 -4.63 -24.77
CA SER A 127 -15.71 -3.26 -24.70
C SER A 127 -14.86 -2.43 -23.76
N THR A 128 -14.47 -1.24 -24.21
CA THR A 128 -13.79 -0.23 -23.41
C THR A 128 -14.76 0.71 -22.67
N ALA A 129 -16.05 0.41 -22.64
CA ALA A 129 -17.01 1.13 -21.82
C ALA A 129 -16.70 0.89 -20.33
N ASN A 130 -16.78 1.94 -19.50
CA ASN A 130 -16.44 1.90 -18.07
C ASN A 130 -15.06 1.28 -17.80
N THR A 131 -14.06 1.77 -18.52
CA THR A 131 -12.70 1.25 -18.49
C THR A 131 -11.74 2.41 -18.31
N TRP A 132 -10.81 2.28 -17.39
CA TRP A 132 -9.65 3.16 -17.32
C TRP A 132 -8.59 2.70 -18.34
N ILE A 133 -8.06 3.66 -19.09
CA ILE A 133 -7.04 3.39 -20.11
C ILE A 133 -5.83 4.29 -19.88
N ALA A 134 -4.64 3.69 -20.01
CA ALA A 134 -3.36 4.38 -20.03
C ALA A 134 -2.55 3.98 -21.27
N LYS A 135 -2.11 4.99 -22.04
CA LYS A 135 -1.27 4.86 -23.24
C LYS A 135 0.11 5.43 -22.97
N SER A 136 0.86 4.81 -22.10
CA SER A 136 2.20 5.26 -21.71
C SER A 136 3.05 4.04 -21.36
N GLU A 137 4.36 4.15 -21.52
CA GLU A 137 5.32 3.11 -21.12
C GLU A 137 5.30 2.85 -19.61
N GLN A 138 4.78 3.79 -18.82
CA GLN A 138 4.63 3.68 -17.38
C GLN A 138 3.25 4.18 -16.96
N ALA A 139 2.58 3.44 -16.10
CA ALA A 139 1.31 3.81 -15.53
C ALA A 139 1.22 3.40 -14.06
N SER A 140 0.45 4.13 -13.29
CA SER A 140 0.09 3.71 -11.95
C SER A 140 -1.37 4.03 -11.64
N VAL A 141 -1.97 3.13 -10.86
CA VAL A 141 -3.29 3.30 -10.27
C VAL A 141 -3.23 3.02 -8.80
N GLY A 142 -4.10 3.62 -8.02
CA GLY A 142 -4.17 3.34 -6.60
C GLY A 142 -5.53 3.69 -6.01
N ILE A 143 -5.71 3.30 -4.77
CA ILE A 143 -6.93 3.52 -4.01
C ILE A 143 -6.59 4.10 -2.63
N ILE A 144 -7.33 5.12 -2.22
CA ILE A 144 -7.24 5.75 -0.90
C ILE A 144 -8.40 5.25 -0.07
N PHE A 145 -8.12 4.79 1.14
CA PHE A 145 -9.10 4.18 2.02
C PHE A 145 -9.75 5.18 2.96
N GLY A 146 -11.01 4.95 3.26
CA GLY A 146 -11.75 5.72 4.22
C GLY A 146 -13.21 5.31 4.31
N ASP A 147 -13.97 6.07 5.09
CA ASP A 147 -15.37 5.82 5.38
C ASP A 147 -16.07 7.17 5.58
N ALA A 148 -17.23 7.37 4.95
CA ALA A 148 -18.06 8.57 5.15
C ALA A 148 -17.27 9.90 5.03
N GLY A 149 -16.35 10.00 4.07
CA GLY A 149 -15.53 11.19 3.84
C GLY A 149 -14.34 11.36 4.79
N ILE A 150 -14.10 10.42 5.70
CA ILE A 150 -12.99 10.42 6.64
C ILE A 150 -11.96 9.38 6.23
N LEU A 151 -10.70 9.79 6.12
CA LEU A 151 -9.59 8.88 5.89
C LEU A 151 -9.47 7.87 7.03
N LYS A 152 -9.35 6.60 6.68
CA LYS A 152 -9.14 5.52 7.65
C LYS A 152 -8.22 4.49 7.03
N PRO A 153 -7.19 4.04 7.76
CA PRO A 153 -6.38 2.95 7.29
C PRO A 153 -7.19 1.65 7.22
N ARG A 154 -6.73 0.73 6.39
CA ARG A 154 -7.29 -0.60 6.22
C ARG A 154 -6.17 -1.63 6.29
N PHE A 155 -6.51 -2.82 6.80
CA PHE A 155 -5.69 -4.00 6.58
C PHE A 155 -5.98 -4.54 5.18
N VAL A 156 -4.93 -4.75 4.40
CA VAL A 156 -5.00 -5.23 3.01
C VAL A 156 -3.95 -6.30 2.81
N ASP A 157 -4.31 -7.40 2.15
CA ASP A 157 -3.41 -8.50 1.82
C ASP A 157 -3.61 -9.03 0.40
N ASN A 158 -4.54 -8.46 -0.35
CA ASN A 158 -4.77 -8.88 -1.72
C ASN A 158 -5.42 -7.79 -2.58
N VAL A 159 -5.23 -7.95 -3.89
CA VAL A 159 -5.85 -7.12 -4.92
C VAL A 159 -6.19 -7.97 -6.14
N THR A 160 -7.32 -7.67 -6.77
CA THR A 160 -7.73 -8.31 -8.03
C THR A 160 -7.91 -7.25 -9.11
N LEU A 161 -7.31 -7.50 -10.27
CA LEU A 161 -7.38 -6.64 -11.45
C LEU A 161 -8.21 -7.30 -12.54
N TYR A 162 -9.14 -6.56 -13.11
CA TYR A 162 -9.94 -7.01 -14.25
C TYR A 162 -9.57 -6.19 -15.48
N TYR A 163 -9.27 -6.89 -16.57
CA TYR A 163 -8.73 -6.32 -17.79
C TYR A 163 -9.72 -6.36 -18.95
N VAL A 164 -9.58 -5.41 -19.88
CA VAL A 164 -10.03 -5.61 -21.24
C VAL A 164 -8.94 -6.35 -22.00
N GLU A 165 -9.29 -7.46 -22.64
CA GLU A 165 -8.37 -8.20 -23.48
C GLU A 165 -8.92 -8.31 -24.91
N ASN A 166 -8.18 -7.76 -25.85
CA ASN A 166 -8.46 -7.82 -27.27
C ASN A 166 -7.16 -7.69 -28.07
N GLN A 167 -7.23 -7.30 -29.34
CA GLN A 167 -6.03 -7.10 -30.16
C GLN A 167 -5.18 -5.89 -29.76
N GLU A 168 -5.79 -4.89 -29.12
CA GLU A 168 -5.11 -3.64 -28.69
C GLU A 168 -4.63 -3.72 -27.23
N TYR A 169 -5.40 -4.38 -26.35
CA TYR A 169 -5.16 -4.41 -24.91
C TYR A 169 -4.82 -5.83 -24.45
N VAL A 170 -3.80 -5.94 -23.63
CA VAL A 170 -3.32 -7.21 -23.07
C VAL A 170 -3.24 -7.07 -21.55
N ALA A 171 -3.62 -8.15 -20.84
CA ALA A 171 -3.45 -8.20 -19.39
C ALA A 171 -1.95 -8.20 -19.04
N VAL A 172 -1.55 -7.28 -18.17
CA VAL A 172 -0.18 -7.10 -17.70
C VAL A 172 -0.16 -7.14 -16.18
N GLU A 173 0.77 -7.88 -15.61
CA GLU A 173 0.97 -7.90 -14.17
C GLU A 173 1.58 -6.57 -13.70
N PRO A 174 1.19 -6.03 -12.53
CA PRO A 174 1.87 -4.87 -11.98
C PRO A 174 3.33 -5.22 -11.68
N THR A 175 4.23 -4.31 -12.00
CA THR A 175 5.65 -4.44 -11.68
C THR A 175 5.87 -4.33 -10.17
N PHE A 176 5.08 -3.46 -9.52
CA PHE A 176 5.11 -3.26 -8.08
C PHE A 176 3.69 -3.06 -7.53
N ILE A 177 3.47 -3.57 -6.35
CA ILE A 177 2.31 -3.24 -5.50
C ILE A 177 2.90 -2.55 -4.28
N ASP A 178 2.56 -1.28 -4.08
CA ASP A 178 3.09 -0.46 -2.99
C ASP A 178 1.99 -0.10 -2.01
N TYR A 179 2.31 -0.05 -0.72
CA TYR A 179 1.45 0.48 0.32
C TYR A 179 2.01 1.78 0.88
N TYR A 180 1.11 2.66 1.30
CA TYR A 180 1.46 3.97 1.84
C TYR A 180 1.85 3.88 3.32
N VAL A 181 3.01 4.44 3.68
CA VAL A 181 3.56 4.44 5.05
C VAL A 181 3.72 5.84 5.64
N GLY A 182 3.36 6.88 4.90
CA GLY A 182 3.43 8.26 5.36
C GLY A 182 2.36 8.60 6.41
N ASN A 183 2.40 9.86 6.88
CA ASN A 183 1.35 10.40 7.71
C ASN A 183 0.00 10.38 6.98
N GLU A 184 -1.10 10.56 7.72
CA GLU A 184 -2.43 10.65 7.13
C GLU A 184 -2.43 11.63 5.93
N PRO A 185 -2.70 11.14 4.70
CA PRO A 185 -2.65 11.98 3.52
C PRO A 185 -3.86 12.91 3.48
N SER A 186 -3.71 14.09 2.87
CA SER A 186 -4.84 14.93 2.55
C SER A 186 -5.64 14.35 1.38
N LEU A 187 -6.96 14.47 1.42
CA LEU A 187 -7.80 14.09 0.29
C LEU A 187 -7.50 14.98 -0.92
N PRO A 188 -7.44 14.39 -2.13
CA PRO A 188 -7.35 15.17 -3.35
C PRO A 188 -8.58 16.08 -3.49
N ARG A 189 -8.38 17.31 -3.92
CA ARG A 189 -9.47 18.27 -4.17
C ARG A 189 -10.34 17.88 -5.35
N THR A 190 -9.75 17.18 -6.30
CA THR A 190 -10.42 16.72 -7.52
C THR A 190 -10.37 15.19 -7.59
N PRO A 191 -11.48 14.50 -7.84
CA PRO A 191 -11.48 13.07 -8.09
C PRO A 191 -10.49 12.69 -9.21
N ASN A 192 -9.82 11.57 -9.07
CA ASN A 192 -8.86 10.99 -10.02
C ASN A 192 -7.53 11.76 -10.20
N HIS A 193 -7.34 12.91 -9.56
CA HIS A 193 -6.09 13.65 -9.62
C HIS A 193 -5.52 13.89 -8.22
N LEU A 194 -4.26 13.52 -8.03
CA LEU A 194 -3.51 13.92 -6.84
C LEU A 194 -3.02 15.35 -6.99
N ASP A 195 -3.27 16.18 -5.99
CA ASP A 195 -2.73 17.55 -5.92
C ASP A 195 -1.20 17.52 -5.97
N LYS A 196 -0.57 18.62 -6.42
CA LYS A 196 0.91 18.68 -6.55
C LYS A 196 1.62 18.43 -5.23
N ASP A 197 1.04 18.92 -4.15
CA ASP A 197 1.60 18.84 -2.79
C ASP A 197 1.09 17.62 -2.01
N SER A 198 0.39 16.70 -2.68
CA SER A 198 -0.12 15.50 -2.03
C SER A 198 1.04 14.61 -1.54
N LEU A 199 0.97 14.19 -0.27
CA LEU A 199 1.90 13.22 0.30
C LEU A 199 1.92 11.89 -0.47
N LEU A 200 0.83 11.57 -1.17
CA LEU A 200 0.74 10.39 -2.05
C LEU A 200 1.60 10.49 -3.32
N LYS A 201 2.13 11.67 -3.66
CA LYS A 201 3.09 11.85 -4.75
C LYS A 201 4.55 11.70 -4.32
N GLN A 202 4.81 11.68 -3.03
CA GLN A 202 6.15 11.58 -2.48
C GLN A 202 6.55 10.10 -2.43
N GLU A 203 7.52 9.70 -3.23
CA GLU A 203 7.96 8.30 -3.35
C GLU A 203 8.48 7.73 -2.03
N GLU A 204 9.05 8.55 -1.16
CA GLU A 204 9.49 8.16 0.17
C GLU A 204 8.38 7.66 1.09
N ASN A 205 7.13 7.98 0.78
CA ASN A 205 5.96 7.53 1.55
C ASN A 205 5.41 6.18 1.08
N TRP A 206 6.05 5.53 0.12
CA TRP A 206 5.62 4.25 -0.40
C TRP A 206 6.62 3.14 -0.12
N ARG A 207 6.11 1.93 0.11
CA ARG A 207 6.89 0.71 0.26
C ARG A 207 6.29 -0.38 -0.59
N PRO A 208 7.10 -1.21 -1.25
CA PRO A 208 6.60 -2.41 -1.89
C PRO A 208 6.08 -3.38 -0.82
N VAL A 209 4.99 -4.07 -1.14
CA VAL A 209 4.52 -5.18 -0.33
C VAL A 209 5.46 -6.39 -0.46
N SER A 210 5.47 -7.25 0.54
CA SER A 210 6.30 -8.46 0.56
C SER A 210 5.51 -9.70 0.11
N ALA A 211 6.22 -10.77 -0.26
CA ALA A 211 5.68 -12.10 -0.56
C ALA A 211 4.55 -12.13 -1.60
N ILE A 212 4.66 -11.32 -2.66
CA ILE A 212 3.64 -11.27 -3.71
C ILE A 212 3.49 -12.63 -4.38
N GLN A 213 2.27 -13.15 -4.39
CA GLN A 213 1.89 -14.38 -5.09
C GLN A 213 0.70 -14.13 -6.00
N LYS A 214 0.81 -14.56 -7.24
CA LYS A 214 -0.31 -14.60 -8.17
C LYS A 214 -1.13 -15.87 -7.90
N VAL A 215 -2.37 -15.73 -7.45
CA VAL A 215 -3.20 -16.85 -7.00
C VAL A 215 -4.16 -17.32 -8.08
N SER A 216 -4.64 -16.44 -8.94
CA SER A 216 -5.54 -16.80 -10.04
C SER A 216 -5.02 -16.28 -11.36
N SER A 217 -5.11 -17.14 -12.38
CA SER A 217 -4.84 -16.81 -13.78
C SER A 217 -6.06 -17.02 -14.67
N ASP A 218 -7.24 -17.27 -14.08
CA ASP A 218 -8.44 -17.37 -14.89
C ASP A 218 -8.83 -15.97 -15.37
N LYS A 219 -8.82 -15.81 -16.69
CA LYS A 219 -9.08 -14.51 -17.34
C LYS A 219 -10.48 -13.98 -17.08
N ASP A 220 -11.42 -14.86 -16.78
CA ASP A 220 -12.81 -14.51 -16.47
C ASP A 220 -12.98 -14.03 -15.03
N GLU A 221 -12.07 -14.40 -14.11
CA GLU A 221 -12.09 -14.05 -12.70
C GLU A 221 -11.15 -12.89 -12.33
N GLY A 222 -10.38 -12.38 -13.28
CA GLY A 222 -9.36 -11.36 -13.05
C GLY A 222 -8.02 -11.94 -12.58
N LEU A 223 -7.01 -11.08 -12.50
CA LEU A 223 -5.70 -11.43 -11.94
C LEU A 223 -5.65 -11.03 -10.47
N ARG A 224 -5.58 -12.02 -9.59
CA ARG A 224 -5.47 -11.82 -8.15
C ARG A 224 -4.03 -11.96 -7.69
N PHE A 225 -3.60 -11.00 -6.88
CA PHE A 225 -2.31 -10.97 -6.21
C PHE A 225 -2.55 -10.96 -4.71
N GLU A 226 -1.93 -11.89 -4.01
CA GLU A 226 -1.88 -11.95 -2.55
C GLU A 226 -0.50 -11.55 -2.08
N PHE A 227 -0.41 -10.92 -0.91
CA PHE A 227 0.83 -10.43 -0.31
C PHE A 227 0.71 -10.37 1.21
N ASP A 228 1.84 -10.16 1.89
CA ASP A 228 1.84 -9.99 3.34
C ASP A 228 0.92 -8.84 3.74
N LYS A 229 0.10 -9.07 4.76
CA LYS A 229 -0.88 -8.10 5.23
C LYS A 229 -0.22 -6.80 5.69
N VAL A 230 -0.74 -5.70 5.21
CA VAL A 230 -0.31 -4.35 5.57
C VAL A 230 -1.47 -3.53 6.12
N GLU A 231 -1.18 -2.62 7.05
CA GLU A 231 -2.10 -1.54 7.42
C GLU A 231 -1.70 -0.27 6.69
N THR A 232 -2.62 0.31 5.94
CA THR A 232 -2.30 1.46 5.10
C THR A 232 -3.50 2.36 4.83
N TYR A 233 -3.25 3.65 4.56
CA TYR A 233 -4.24 4.60 4.04
C TYR A 233 -4.45 4.47 2.54
N ALA A 234 -3.48 3.91 1.80
CA ALA A 234 -3.58 3.77 0.35
C ALA A 234 -2.74 2.63 -0.19
N LEU A 235 -3.20 2.05 -1.30
CA LEU A 235 -2.49 1.06 -2.09
C LEU A 235 -2.23 1.63 -3.48
N ARG A 236 -1.07 1.33 -4.08
CA ARG A 236 -0.70 1.74 -5.43
C ARG A 236 -0.12 0.56 -6.20
N LEU A 237 -0.57 0.41 -7.44
CA LEU A 237 -0.01 -0.55 -8.39
C LEU A 237 0.73 0.22 -9.47
N ARG A 238 1.96 -0.19 -9.76
CA ARG A 238 2.79 0.41 -10.81
C ARG A 238 3.04 -0.60 -11.92
N PHE A 239 2.92 -0.11 -13.13
CA PHE A 239 3.19 -0.84 -14.37
C PHE A 239 4.31 -0.12 -15.10
N GLU A 240 5.37 -0.84 -15.41
CA GLU A 240 6.54 -0.31 -16.07
C GLU A 240 6.84 -1.10 -17.36
N ASN A 241 7.49 -0.44 -18.31
CA ASN A 241 7.85 -1.04 -19.60
C ASN A 241 6.64 -1.58 -20.39
N LEU A 242 5.52 -0.88 -20.33
CA LEU A 242 4.33 -1.24 -21.09
C LEU A 242 4.59 -1.08 -22.59
N VAL A 243 4.43 -2.19 -23.32
CA VAL A 243 4.56 -2.21 -24.80
C VAL A 243 3.20 -1.88 -25.44
N ASN A 244 2.11 -2.32 -24.80
CA ASN A 244 0.76 -2.08 -25.27
C ASN A 244 0.00 -1.19 -24.27
N PRO A 245 -1.03 -0.47 -24.71
CA PRO A 245 -1.90 0.27 -23.81
C PRO A 245 -2.50 -0.64 -22.74
N LEU A 246 -2.58 -0.13 -21.51
CA LEU A 246 -3.21 -0.81 -20.40
C LEU A 246 -4.68 -0.40 -20.29
N ALA A 247 -5.58 -1.38 -20.20
CA ALA A 247 -7.00 -1.16 -20.02
C ALA A 247 -7.56 -2.02 -18.87
N LEU A 248 -7.99 -1.36 -17.79
CA LEU A 248 -8.56 -2.00 -16.61
C LEU A 248 -10.03 -1.62 -16.46
N THR A 249 -10.89 -2.61 -16.22
CA THR A 249 -12.31 -2.39 -15.97
C THR A 249 -12.62 -2.25 -14.49
N GLU A 250 -11.84 -2.90 -13.61
CA GLU A 250 -12.05 -2.85 -12.18
C GLU A 250 -10.76 -3.16 -11.42
N LEU A 251 -10.57 -2.50 -10.29
CA LEU A 251 -9.55 -2.73 -9.28
C LEU A 251 -10.27 -3.08 -7.97
N GLN A 252 -10.30 -4.36 -7.61
CA GLN A 252 -10.90 -4.79 -6.35
C GLN A 252 -9.83 -4.98 -5.29
N VAL A 253 -9.97 -4.28 -4.18
CA VAL A 253 -9.15 -4.46 -2.99
C VAL A 253 -10.03 -5.02 -1.88
N HIS A 254 -9.64 -6.14 -1.32
CA HIS A 254 -10.29 -6.69 -0.15
C HIS A 254 -9.63 -6.11 1.09
N ALA A 255 -10.38 -5.42 1.91
CA ALA A 255 -9.81 -4.74 3.06
C ALA A 255 -10.70 -4.84 4.29
N LYS A 256 -10.07 -4.88 5.46
CA LYS A 256 -10.72 -4.96 6.75
C LYS A 256 -10.57 -3.66 7.53
N LYS A 257 -11.60 -3.26 8.26
CA LYS A 257 -11.54 -2.09 9.15
C LYS A 257 -10.57 -2.37 10.28
N VAL A 258 -9.65 -1.45 10.52
CA VAL A 258 -8.83 -1.44 11.73
C VAL A 258 -9.76 -1.15 12.92
N LYS A 259 -9.94 -2.11 13.80
CA LYS A 259 -10.66 -1.88 15.04
C LYS A 259 -9.75 -1.08 15.96
N LYS A 260 -10.07 0.18 16.22
CA LYS A 260 -9.47 0.88 17.37
C LYS A 260 -9.94 0.14 18.63
N ASN A 261 -9.02 -0.39 19.41
CA ASN A 261 -9.33 -0.78 20.76
C ASN A 261 -9.85 0.45 21.48
N VAL A 262 -11.13 0.50 21.73
CA VAL A 262 -11.71 1.50 22.63
C VAL A 262 -11.23 1.04 24.00
N ASP A 263 -10.29 1.80 24.58
CA ASP A 263 -9.88 1.62 25.97
C ASP A 263 -11.14 1.52 26.82
N ARG A 264 -11.44 0.32 27.28
CA ARG A 264 -12.42 0.14 28.34
C ARG A 264 -11.79 0.67 29.62
N LYS A 265 -12.17 1.90 29.96
CA LYS A 265 -11.94 2.45 31.32
C LYS A 265 -12.64 1.61 32.35
#